data_bc56a0e04d7d03a706ddc84f119ac924
#
_entry.id   bc56a0e04d7d03a706ddc84f119ac924
#
_cell.length_a   1.000
_cell.length_b   1.000
_cell.length_c   1.000
_cell.angle_alpha   90.00
_cell.angle_beta   90.00
_cell.angle_gamma   90.00
#
_symmetry.space_group_name_H-M   'P 1'
#
loop_
_entity.id
_entity.type
_entity.pdbx_description
1 polymer ?
#
loop_
_entity_poly.entity_id
_entity_poly.type
_entity_poly.pdbx_seq_one_letter_code
_entity_poly.pdbx_strand_id
1 'polypeptide(L)'
;MYRRLITTSPYNVTGGANVEIAFVLLQDGSFFIFMEKFSRENLKEESVVYQKVDTNLNFVDREKQVEKFWKENHIFEKSMEDRKDDPTYMFYDGPPTANGKPHIGHVLTRVIKDMIPRYRTMKGYMVPRKAGWDTHGLPVELEVEKKLGLDGKEQIEEYGMEPFIQQCKESVWKYKGMWEDFSSTVGFWADMENPYVTYHDDYIESEWWALKEIWNKKLLYKGFKIVPYCPRCGTPLSAQEVSQGYKTVKERSAIVRFKVVGEDAYFLAWTTTPWTLPSNVALCVNPTETYCKVKAADGYTYYMAEALLDKVLGKLGSEETPAYEVLEKYVGKDLEYKEYEPLFACAGEAAAKQKKKAHFVTADNYVTMSDGTGIVHIAPAFGEDDSRVGRDYDLPFVQFVDGKGDMTAETPYAGVFVKKADPLVLQDLDKEGKLFDAPKFEHDYPHCWRCDTPLIYYARESWFIKMTAVKDDLIRNNNTINWIPESIGKGRFGDWLENVQDWGYFQKPLLGNTTEHLAV
;
A
#
# COMPACT_ATOMS: atom_id res chain seq x y z
N MET A 1 -33.04 26.98 -29.21
CA MET A 1 -34.09 26.99 -28.17
C MET A 1 -33.37 27.30 -26.84
N TYR A 2 -33.48 28.56 -26.36
CA TYR A 2 -32.76 29.02 -25.19
C TYR A 2 -33.49 28.60 -23.91
N ARG A 3 -32.86 27.82 -23.02
CA ARG A 3 -33.38 27.65 -21.65
C ARG A 3 -32.76 28.74 -20.77
N ARG A 4 -33.58 29.66 -20.35
CA ARG A 4 -33.23 30.77 -19.42
C ARG A 4 -33.28 30.21 -18.00
N LEU A 5 -32.16 30.05 -17.33
CA LEU A 5 -32.10 29.91 -15.87
C LEU A 5 -31.78 31.30 -15.31
N ILE A 6 -32.81 31.99 -14.82
CA ILE A 6 -32.65 33.22 -14.07
C ILE A 6 -32.63 32.86 -12.59
N THR A 7 -31.48 32.99 -11.93
CA THR A 7 -31.42 33.07 -10.47
C THR A 7 -31.13 34.54 -10.11
N THR A 8 -32.14 35.22 -9.62
CA THR A 8 -32.00 36.57 -9.06
C THR A 8 -31.64 36.45 -7.58
N SER A 9 -30.52 36.99 -7.16
CA SER A 9 -30.22 37.27 -5.76
C SER A 9 -29.96 38.75 -5.60
N PRO A 10 -30.71 39.47 -4.75
CA PRO A 10 -30.45 40.90 -4.53
C PRO A 10 -29.22 41.11 -3.65
N TYR A 11 -28.21 41.74 -4.19
CA TYR A 11 -27.09 42.27 -3.40
C TYR A 11 -27.36 43.73 -3.07
N ASN A 12 -27.44 44.03 -1.78
CA ASN A 12 -27.41 45.41 -1.30
C ASN A 12 -25.97 45.89 -1.28
N VAL A 13 -25.63 46.77 -2.25
CA VAL A 13 -24.39 47.54 -2.16
C VAL A 13 -24.72 48.80 -1.34
N THR A 14 -23.92 49.09 -0.34
CA THR A 14 -24.05 50.30 0.50
C THR A 14 -24.15 51.56 -0.40
N GLY A 15 -25.37 52.11 -0.53
CA GLY A 15 -25.68 53.19 -1.42
C GLY A 15 -27.03 53.12 -2.13
N GLY A 16 -27.85 52.09 -1.84
CA GLY A 16 -29.26 52.03 -2.25
C GLY A 16 -29.55 51.71 -3.72
N ALA A 17 -28.65 51.04 -4.45
CA ALA A 17 -28.90 50.55 -5.79
C ALA A 17 -29.00 49.00 -5.80
N ASN A 18 -30.16 48.48 -6.25
CA ASN A 18 -30.32 47.07 -6.49
C ASN A 18 -29.73 46.72 -7.87
N VAL A 19 -28.75 45.80 -7.89
CA VAL A 19 -28.15 45.27 -9.12
C VAL A 19 -28.65 43.85 -9.31
N GLU A 20 -29.39 43.58 -10.36
CA GLU A 20 -29.71 42.20 -10.79
C GLU A 20 -28.63 41.72 -11.78
N ILE A 21 -27.93 40.67 -11.41
CA ILE A 21 -26.96 39.98 -12.27
C ILE A 21 -27.62 38.73 -12.84
N ALA A 22 -27.79 38.69 -14.17
CA ALA A 22 -28.30 37.52 -14.88
C ALA A 22 -27.14 36.77 -15.55
N PHE A 23 -27.05 35.49 -15.28
CA PHE A 23 -26.10 34.59 -15.95
C PHE A 23 -26.82 33.82 -17.06
N VAL A 24 -26.28 33.83 -18.27
CA VAL A 24 -26.79 33.06 -19.39
C VAL A 24 -25.74 32.02 -19.78
N LEU A 25 -26.09 30.75 -19.64
CA LEU A 25 -25.27 29.63 -20.10
C LEU A 25 -25.64 29.36 -21.58
N LEU A 26 -24.65 29.37 -22.46
CA LEU A 26 -24.81 28.98 -23.86
C LEU A 26 -24.55 27.48 -24.05
N GLN A 27 -25.09 26.91 -25.11
CA GLN A 27 -24.98 25.48 -25.42
C GLN A 27 -23.55 24.98 -25.68
N ASP A 28 -22.61 25.88 -25.90
CA ASP A 28 -21.18 25.62 -26.09
C ASP A 28 -20.34 25.65 -24.79
N GLY A 29 -21.00 25.86 -23.64
CA GLY A 29 -20.33 25.91 -22.34
C GLY A 29 -19.72 27.27 -21.99
N SER A 30 -19.93 28.32 -22.79
CA SER A 30 -19.46 29.66 -22.48
C SER A 30 -20.48 30.45 -21.65
N PHE A 31 -19.97 31.35 -20.79
CA PHE A 31 -20.79 32.23 -19.95
C PHE A 31 -20.70 33.67 -20.44
N PHE A 32 -21.86 34.31 -20.60
CA PHE A 32 -21.96 35.72 -20.78
C PHE A 32 -22.67 36.37 -19.57
N ILE A 33 -22.09 37.46 -19.06
CA ILE A 33 -22.69 38.24 -18.00
C ILE A 33 -23.40 39.43 -18.66
N PHE A 34 -24.75 39.42 -18.58
CA PHE A 34 -25.54 40.60 -18.95
C PHE A 34 -25.94 41.36 -17.69
N MET A 35 -25.59 42.64 -17.60
CA MET A 35 -26.18 43.58 -16.64
C MET A 35 -27.41 44.23 -17.28
N GLU A 36 -28.60 43.83 -16.85
CA GLU A 36 -29.85 44.47 -17.31
C GLU A 36 -30.48 45.26 -16.17
N LYS A 37 -30.61 46.55 -16.43
CA LYS A 37 -31.30 47.61 -15.71
C LYS A 37 -30.62 48.24 -14.50
N PHE A 38 -29.91 49.32 -14.80
CA PHE A 38 -29.80 50.45 -13.88
C PHE A 38 -31.09 51.28 -13.98
N SER A 39 -31.84 51.46 -12.90
CA SER A 39 -32.81 52.55 -12.82
C SER A 39 -32.05 53.87 -12.58
N ARG A 40 -32.05 54.72 -13.56
CA ARG A 40 -31.40 56.05 -13.55
C ARG A 40 -32.22 57.08 -12.79
N GLU A 41 -32.56 56.86 -11.56
CA GLU A 41 -33.10 57.98 -10.77
C GLU A 41 -32.13 58.24 -9.60
N ASN A 42 -31.41 59.37 -9.72
CA ASN A 42 -30.48 59.99 -8.74
C ASN A 42 -29.00 59.54 -8.73
N LEU A 43 -28.40 59.27 -9.88
CA LEU A 43 -26.96 59.45 -9.99
C LEU A 43 -26.66 60.85 -10.52
N LYS A 44 -26.08 61.73 -9.66
CA LYS A 44 -25.31 62.86 -10.15
C LYS A 44 -24.25 62.27 -11.07
N GLU A 45 -24.12 62.82 -12.29
CA GLU A 45 -23.07 62.48 -13.24
C GLU A 45 -21.69 62.81 -12.63
N GLU A 46 -21.15 61.94 -11.79
CA GLU A 46 -19.71 61.81 -11.70
C GLU A 46 -19.29 61.00 -12.92
N SER A 47 -18.65 61.67 -13.85
CA SER A 47 -18.08 61.03 -15.04
C SER A 47 -17.15 59.93 -14.59
N VAL A 48 -17.59 58.66 -14.73
CA VAL A 48 -16.71 57.50 -14.53
C VAL A 48 -15.68 57.56 -15.65
N VAL A 49 -14.55 58.15 -15.36
CA VAL A 49 -13.42 58.16 -16.28
C VAL A 49 -12.82 56.75 -16.25
N TYR A 50 -13.12 55.97 -17.28
CA TYR A 50 -12.46 54.70 -17.47
C TYR A 50 -10.94 54.94 -17.58
N GLN A 51 -10.17 54.35 -16.66
CA GLN A 51 -8.71 54.40 -16.76
C GLN A 51 -8.26 53.47 -17.86
N LYS A 52 -7.31 53.88 -18.67
CA LYS A 52 -6.67 53.04 -19.68
C LYS A 52 -5.94 51.89 -18.97
N VAL A 53 -6.31 50.68 -19.29
CA VAL A 53 -5.61 49.48 -18.78
C VAL A 53 -4.25 49.40 -19.45
N ASP A 54 -3.19 49.22 -18.66
CA ASP A 54 -1.86 48.97 -19.17
C ASP A 54 -1.85 47.59 -19.88
N THR A 55 -1.38 47.56 -21.12
CA THR A 55 -1.27 46.32 -21.92
C THR A 55 -0.01 45.55 -21.62
N ASN A 56 0.97 46.10 -20.91
CA ASN A 56 2.22 45.49 -20.51
C ASN A 56 2.16 45.07 -19.01
N LEU A 57 1.14 44.32 -18.62
CA LEU A 57 0.96 43.87 -17.26
C LEU A 57 2.00 42.80 -16.89
N ASN A 58 2.75 43.05 -15.81
CA ASN A 58 3.50 41.99 -15.13
C ASN A 58 2.54 41.24 -14.19
N PHE A 59 2.16 40.02 -14.55
CA PHE A 59 1.21 39.22 -13.77
C PHE A 59 1.75 38.88 -12.38
N VAL A 60 3.05 38.63 -12.25
CA VAL A 60 3.69 38.31 -10.97
C VAL A 60 3.60 39.47 -10.00
N ASP A 61 3.89 40.70 -10.46
CA ASP A 61 3.80 41.91 -9.62
C ASP A 61 2.34 42.17 -9.20
N ARG A 62 1.40 41.90 -10.09
CA ARG A 62 -0.02 42.04 -9.81
C ARG A 62 -0.52 41.04 -8.79
N GLU A 63 -0.10 39.80 -8.90
CA GLU A 63 -0.40 38.74 -7.92
C GLU A 63 0.11 39.09 -6.54
N LYS A 64 1.35 39.58 -6.42
CA LYS A 64 1.91 40.08 -5.15
C LYS A 64 1.14 41.26 -4.56
N GLN A 65 0.63 42.15 -5.39
CA GLN A 65 -0.22 43.25 -4.93
C GLN A 65 -1.55 42.75 -4.38
N VAL A 66 -2.17 41.74 -5.03
CA VAL A 66 -3.42 41.14 -4.57
C VAL A 66 -3.19 40.37 -3.27
N GLU A 67 -2.12 39.60 -3.19
CA GLU A 67 -1.74 38.85 -1.96
C GLU A 67 -1.54 39.82 -0.78
N LYS A 68 -0.81 40.92 -1.00
CA LYS A 68 -0.63 41.96 0.00
C LYS A 68 -1.97 42.59 0.43
N PHE A 69 -2.85 42.89 -0.52
CA PHE A 69 -4.18 43.40 -0.24
C PHE A 69 -5.00 42.43 0.61
N TRP A 70 -4.96 41.14 0.30
CA TRP A 70 -5.66 40.11 1.08
C TRP A 70 -5.18 40.05 2.52
N LYS A 71 -3.86 40.09 2.74
CA LYS A 71 -3.25 40.06 4.08
C LYS A 71 -3.58 41.32 4.89
N GLU A 72 -3.37 42.49 4.31
CA GLU A 72 -3.61 43.77 4.99
C GLU A 72 -5.08 44.04 5.34
N ASN A 73 -5.99 43.44 4.58
CA ASN A 73 -7.44 43.60 4.79
C ASN A 73 -8.11 42.39 5.43
N HIS A 74 -7.37 41.36 5.81
CA HIS A 74 -7.89 40.13 6.43
C HIS A 74 -9.04 39.49 5.62
N ILE A 75 -8.88 39.41 4.30
CA ILE A 75 -9.97 38.97 3.39
C ILE A 75 -10.39 37.53 3.64
N PHE A 76 -9.45 36.64 3.96
CA PHE A 76 -9.75 35.27 4.30
C PHE A 76 -10.61 35.18 5.56
N GLU A 77 -10.20 35.84 6.63
CA GLU A 77 -10.89 35.82 7.92
C GLU A 77 -12.29 36.45 7.79
N LYS A 78 -12.41 37.58 7.10
CA LYS A 78 -13.69 38.23 6.79
C LYS A 78 -14.63 37.32 6.01
N SER A 79 -14.10 36.51 5.11
CA SER A 79 -14.93 35.54 4.34
C SER A 79 -15.65 34.51 5.21
N MET A 80 -15.10 34.22 6.39
CA MET A 80 -15.71 33.34 7.39
C MET A 80 -16.59 34.13 8.37
N GLU A 81 -16.10 35.30 8.86
CA GLU A 81 -16.83 36.13 9.81
C GLU A 81 -18.16 36.63 9.25
N ASP A 82 -18.17 37.11 8.01
CA ASP A 82 -19.37 37.61 7.31
C ASP A 82 -20.44 36.49 7.14
N ARG A 83 -20.06 35.20 7.34
CA ARG A 83 -20.91 34.04 7.16
C ARG A 83 -21.03 33.18 8.41
N LYS A 84 -20.69 33.70 9.57
CA LYS A 84 -20.68 32.94 10.82
C LYS A 84 -22.01 32.29 11.18
N ASP A 85 -23.12 32.88 10.72
CA ASP A 85 -24.49 32.40 10.97
C ASP A 85 -25.03 31.53 9.79
N ASP A 86 -24.26 31.39 8.71
CA ASP A 86 -24.61 30.57 7.55
C ASP A 86 -24.32 29.07 7.77
N PRO A 87 -24.88 28.17 6.96
CA PRO A 87 -24.58 26.74 7.04
C PRO A 87 -23.07 26.48 6.89
N THR A 88 -22.52 25.65 7.77
CA THR A 88 -21.10 25.33 7.76
C THR A 88 -20.76 24.28 6.72
N TYR A 89 -19.69 24.52 5.95
CA TYR A 89 -19.02 23.53 5.11
C TYR A 89 -17.55 23.41 5.57
N MET A 90 -17.27 22.39 6.37
CA MET A 90 -15.93 22.17 6.93
C MET A 90 -14.96 21.64 5.87
N PHE A 91 -13.75 22.21 5.83
CA PHE A 91 -12.66 21.74 4.99
C PHE A 91 -11.40 21.50 5.83
N TYR A 92 -10.87 20.27 5.74
CA TYR A 92 -9.57 19.92 6.26
C TYR A 92 -8.60 19.66 5.10
N ASP A 93 -7.42 20.28 5.15
CA ASP A 93 -6.37 19.99 4.18
C ASP A 93 -5.82 18.57 4.41
N GLY A 94 -5.66 17.77 3.35
CA GLY A 94 -4.82 16.59 3.39
C GLY A 94 -3.36 17.08 3.49
N PRO A 95 -2.67 16.83 4.63
CA PRO A 95 -1.47 17.55 4.97
C PRO A 95 -0.31 17.14 4.06
N PRO A 96 0.55 18.08 3.62
CA PRO A 96 1.79 17.71 3.00
C PRO A 96 2.73 17.07 4.03
N THR A 97 3.52 16.09 3.58
CA THR A 97 4.62 15.56 4.38
C THR A 97 5.72 16.63 4.48
N ALA A 98 6.05 17.03 5.71
CA ALA A 98 6.93 18.17 5.97
C ALA A 98 8.44 17.91 5.72
N ASN A 99 8.80 16.73 5.21
CA ASN A 99 10.19 16.29 4.99
C ASN A 99 10.76 16.62 3.60
N GLY A 100 10.00 17.28 2.72
CA GLY A 100 10.43 17.59 1.36
C GLY A 100 10.01 18.98 0.87
N LYS A 101 10.71 19.45 -0.17
CA LYS A 101 10.40 20.74 -0.82
C LYS A 101 9.12 20.63 -1.65
N PRO A 102 8.28 21.71 -1.71
CA PRO A 102 7.17 21.75 -2.66
C PRO A 102 7.70 21.71 -4.11
N HIS A 103 6.91 21.13 -5.00
CA HIS A 103 7.21 21.07 -6.44
C HIS A 103 5.96 21.36 -7.27
N ILE A 104 6.13 21.56 -8.58
CA ILE A 104 5.04 21.96 -9.50
C ILE A 104 3.81 21.05 -9.44
N GLY A 105 3.98 19.74 -9.17
CA GLY A 105 2.85 18.81 -9.02
C GLY A 105 1.91 19.18 -7.87
N HIS A 106 2.40 19.85 -6.85
CA HIS A 106 1.57 20.32 -5.73
C HIS A 106 0.68 21.53 -6.08
N VAL A 107 0.99 22.28 -7.15
CA VAL A 107 0.16 23.41 -7.62
C VAL A 107 -1.24 22.91 -7.98
N LEU A 108 -1.34 21.83 -8.77
CA LEU A 108 -2.62 21.26 -9.18
C LEU A 108 -3.50 20.90 -7.98
N THR A 109 -2.93 20.21 -6.99
CA THR A 109 -3.67 19.81 -5.80
C THR A 109 -4.11 21.01 -4.96
N ARG A 110 -3.25 22.01 -4.79
CA ARG A 110 -3.58 23.26 -4.08
C ARG A 110 -4.71 24.02 -4.77
N VAL A 111 -4.65 24.17 -6.10
CA VAL A 111 -5.68 24.87 -6.88
C VAL A 111 -7.04 24.17 -6.75
N ILE A 112 -7.09 22.86 -6.88
CA ILE A 112 -8.35 22.08 -6.75
C ILE A 112 -8.90 22.19 -5.32
N LYS A 113 -8.04 22.04 -4.31
CA LYS A 113 -8.42 22.15 -2.90
C LYS A 113 -8.95 23.55 -2.55
N ASP A 114 -8.43 24.60 -3.14
CA ASP A 114 -8.87 25.97 -2.90
C ASP A 114 -10.16 26.33 -3.65
N MET A 115 -10.32 25.83 -4.86
CA MET A 115 -11.48 26.12 -5.72
C MET A 115 -12.81 25.72 -5.05
N ILE A 116 -12.88 24.54 -4.45
CA ILE A 116 -14.13 24.03 -3.86
C ILE A 116 -14.54 24.84 -2.62
N PRO A 117 -13.68 25.13 -1.63
CA PRO A 117 -13.99 26.01 -0.53
C PRO A 117 -14.41 27.42 -0.97
N ARG A 118 -13.73 28.03 -1.96
CA ARG A 118 -14.13 29.33 -2.49
C ARG A 118 -15.52 29.27 -3.14
N TYR A 119 -15.79 28.25 -3.94
CA TYR A 119 -17.11 28.04 -4.53
C TYR A 119 -18.19 27.92 -3.45
N ARG A 120 -17.95 27.14 -2.39
CA ARG A 120 -18.89 26.99 -1.28
C ARG A 120 -19.11 28.32 -0.53
N THR A 121 -18.05 29.08 -0.29
CA THR A 121 -18.14 30.44 0.28
C THR A 121 -19.04 31.34 -0.59
N MET A 122 -18.85 31.35 -1.91
CA MET A 122 -19.70 32.11 -2.83
C MET A 122 -21.16 31.63 -2.87
N LYS A 123 -21.41 30.38 -2.49
CA LYS A 123 -22.77 29.81 -2.40
C LYS A 123 -23.44 30.07 -1.05
N GLY A 124 -22.83 30.87 -0.16
CA GLY A 124 -23.40 31.26 1.13
C GLY A 124 -23.09 30.29 2.26
N TYR A 125 -21.98 29.56 2.20
CA TYR A 125 -21.55 28.72 3.31
C TYR A 125 -20.44 29.40 4.11
N MET A 126 -20.46 29.23 5.42
CA MET A 126 -19.31 29.47 6.28
C MET A 126 -18.35 28.30 6.09
N VAL A 127 -17.12 28.56 5.62
CA VAL A 127 -16.15 27.52 5.24
C VAL A 127 -14.87 27.64 6.06
N PRO A 128 -14.83 27.03 7.26
CA PRO A 128 -13.57 26.87 7.99
C PRO A 128 -12.62 25.96 7.22
N ARG A 129 -11.36 26.40 7.08
CA ARG A 129 -10.34 25.72 6.28
C ARG A 129 -9.14 25.43 7.16
N LYS A 130 -9.11 24.23 7.73
CA LYS A 130 -8.05 23.80 8.64
C LYS A 130 -6.85 23.30 7.83
N ALA A 131 -5.69 23.97 7.97
CA ALA A 131 -4.43 23.46 7.47
C ALA A 131 -3.90 22.33 8.33
N GLY A 132 -2.94 21.55 7.83
CA GLY A 132 -2.30 20.48 8.57
C GLY A 132 -0.89 20.17 8.09
N TRP A 133 -0.14 19.46 8.95
CA TRP A 133 1.21 18.98 8.69
C TRP A 133 1.32 17.50 9.02
N ASP A 134 1.74 16.70 8.03
CA ASP A 134 2.16 15.32 8.23
C ASP A 134 3.62 15.32 8.69
N THR A 135 3.85 15.01 9.97
CA THR A 135 5.10 15.32 10.67
C THR A 135 5.73 14.13 11.35
N HIS A 136 5.24 12.91 11.10
CA HIS A 136 5.74 11.71 11.75
C HIS A 136 5.87 10.52 10.79
N GLY A 137 6.34 9.39 11.32
CA GLY A 137 6.48 8.12 10.61
C GLY A 137 7.77 7.99 9.81
N LEU A 138 7.89 6.87 9.13
CA LEU A 138 9.10 6.43 8.43
C LEU A 138 9.75 7.44 7.47
N PRO A 139 9.01 8.24 6.69
CA PRO A 139 9.65 9.20 5.80
C PRO A 139 10.52 10.23 6.54
N VAL A 140 10.06 10.67 7.71
CA VAL A 140 10.82 11.60 8.56
C VAL A 140 12.01 10.90 9.21
N GLU A 141 11.78 9.70 9.77
CA GLU A 141 12.81 8.90 10.42
C GLU A 141 13.95 8.56 9.47
N LEU A 142 13.67 8.13 8.23
CA LEU A 142 14.67 7.81 7.23
C LEU A 142 15.49 9.03 6.77
N GLU A 143 14.89 10.23 6.72
CA GLU A 143 15.66 11.45 6.43
C GLU A 143 16.67 11.75 7.55
N VAL A 144 16.24 11.62 8.80
CA VAL A 144 17.09 11.85 9.97
C VAL A 144 18.15 10.76 10.10
N GLU A 145 17.80 9.49 9.88
CA GLU A 145 18.72 8.35 9.82
C GLU A 145 19.87 8.64 8.84
N LYS A 146 19.54 9.05 7.61
CA LYS A 146 20.52 9.45 6.59
C LYS A 146 21.38 10.63 7.02
N LYS A 147 20.78 11.66 7.64
CA LYS A 147 21.48 12.86 8.13
C LYS A 147 22.50 12.51 9.21
N LEU A 148 22.16 11.56 10.09
CA LEU A 148 23.02 11.13 11.20
C LEU A 148 24.00 10.02 10.80
N GLY A 149 23.86 9.43 9.60
CA GLY A 149 24.67 8.33 9.12
C GLY A 149 24.39 7.00 9.83
N LEU A 150 23.17 6.84 10.36
CA LEU A 150 22.73 5.62 11.01
C LEU A 150 22.19 4.60 9.98
N ASP A 151 22.31 3.31 10.30
CA ASP A 151 21.82 2.21 9.46
C ASP A 151 20.90 1.26 10.26
N GLY A 152 19.61 1.60 10.30
CA GLY A 152 18.58 0.79 10.90
C GLY A 152 18.37 0.99 12.39
N LYS A 153 17.36 0.25 12.92
CA LYS A 153 16.85 0.47 14.29
C LYS A 153 17.87 0.25 15.39
N GLU A 154 18.77 -0.72 15.27
CA GLU A 154 19.79 -1.02 16.29
C GLU A 154 20.69 0.19 16.53
N GLN A 155 21.17 0.82 15.45
CA GLN A 155 22.02 2.01 15.58
C GLN A 155 21.25 3.22 16.10
N ILE A 156 19.93 3.29 15.81
CA ILE A 156 19.06 4.33 16.38
C ILE A 156 18.89 4.11 17.89
N GLU A 157 18.70 2.87 18.33
CA GLU A 157 18.60 2.52 19.76
C GLU A 157 19.91 2.81 20.51
N GLU A 158 21.07 2.51 19.90
CA GLU A 158 22.40 2.86 20.43
C GLU A 158 22.61 4.38 20.49
N TYR A 159 22.16 5.13 19.48
CA TYR A 159 22.22 6.60 19.48
C TYR A 159 21.32 7.19 20.58
N GLY A 160 20.22 6.54 20.91
CA GLY A 160 19.22 6.92 21.88
C GLY A 160 17.91 7.38 21.24
N MET A 161 16.82 6.80 21.69
CA MET A 161 15.48 7.06 21.15
C MET A 161 15.04 8.52 21.29
N GLU A 162 15.22 9.10 22.49
CA GLU A 162 14.80 10.49 22.76
C GLU A 162 15.57 11.52 21.93
N PRO A 163 16.92 11.49 21.84
CA PRO A 163 17.67 12.36 20.95
C PRO A 163 17.28 12.20 19.47
N PHE A 164 17.01 10.98 19.03
CA PHE A 164 16.59 10.71 17.66
C PHE A 164 15.20 11.33 17.37
N ILE A 165 14.22 11.13 18.25
CA ILE A 165 12.88 11.74 18.15
C ILE A 165 12.98 13.27 18.12
N GLN A 166 13.86 13.85 18.95
CA GLN A 166 14.08 15.31 18.95
C GLN A 166 14.61 15.79 17.60
N GLN A 167 15.58 15.07 16.99
CA GLN A 167 16.07 15.38 15.64
C GLN A 167 14.97 15.24 14.58
N CYS A 168 14.06 14.28 14.72
CA CYS A 168 12.90 14.14 13.85
C CYS A 168 11.97 15.35 13.96
N LYS A 169 11.61 15.76 15.19
CA LYS A 169 10.78 16.95 15.44
C LYS A 169 11.39 18.24 14.89
N GLU A 170 12.71 18.40 14.96
CA GLU A 170 13.41 19.55 14.39
C GLU A 170 13.45 19.50 12.85
N SER A 171 13.63 18.32 12.28
CA SER A 171 13.74 18.12 10.84
C SER A 171 12.48 18.53 10.09
N VAL A 172 11.29 18.22 10.62
CA VAL A 172 10.01 18.48 9.95
C VAL A 172 9.75 19.97 9.74
N TRP A 173 10.28 20.85 10.57
CA TRP A 173 10.06 22.29 10.45
C TRP A 173 11.01 22.99 9.46
N LYS A 174 12.02 22.26 8.95
CA LYS A 174 12.98 22.79 7.99
C LYS A 174 12.33 23.34 6.71
N TYR A 175 11.27 22.73 6.24
CA TYR A 175 10.61 23.09 4.98
C TYR A 175 9.30 23.88 5.19
N LYS A 176 8.87 24.11 6.44
CA LYS A 176 7.60 24.77 6.75
C LYS A 176 7.45 26.11 6.02
N GLY A 177 8.43 27.02 6.18
CA GLY A 177 8.39 28.31 5.54
C GLY A 177 8.27 28.24 4.01
N MET A 178 8.96 27.29 3.37
CA MET A 178 8.87 27.09 1.92
C MET A 178 7.46 26.65 1.48
N TRP A 179 6.79 25.83 2.29
CA TRP A 179 5.42 25.39 2.03
C TRP A 179 4.40 26.50 2.26
N GLU A 180 4.61 27.34 3.26
CA GLU A 180 3.78 28.52 3.54
C GLU A 180 3.91 29.55 2.42
N ASP A 181 5.15 29.88 2.00
CA ASP A 181 5.42 30.76 0.87
C ASP A 181 4.83 30.23 -0.45
N PHE A 182 5.00 28.92 -0.69
CA PHE A 182 4.42 28.26 -1.86
C PHE A 182 2.88 28.36 -1.85
N SER A 183 2.25 28.07 -0.71
CA SER A 183 0.79 28.12 -0.57
C SER A 183 0.27 29.55 -0.76
N SER A 184 0.97 30.56 -0.24
CA SER A 184 0.66 31.97 -0.45
C SER A 184 0.78 32.35 -1.92
N THR A 185 1.88 31.98 -2.58
CA THR A 185 2.14 32.28 -3.99
C THR A 185 1.07 31.72 -4.93
N VAL A 186 0.54 30.52 -4.66
CA VAL A 186 -0.56 29.94 -5.46
C VAL A 186 -1.95 30.41 -5.01
N GLY A 187 -2.03 31.31 -4.05
CA GLY A 187 -3.29 31.88 -3.54
C GLY A 187 -4.15 30.90 -2.75
N PHE A 188 -3.56 29.86 -2.16
CA PHE A 188 -4.26 28.87 -1.34
C PHE A 188 -4.65 29.45 0.01
N TRP A 189 -5.95 29.45 0.33
CA TRP A 189 -6.49 29.94 1.59
C TRP A 189 -6.76 28.81 2.57
N ALA A 190 -6.03 28.77 3.66
CA ALA A 190 -6.25 27.89 4.81
C ALA A 190 -5.72 28.54 6.09
N ASP A 191 -6.22 28.12 7.24
CA ASP A 191 -5.73 28.57 8.55
C ASP A 191 -4.37 27.90 8.82
N MET A 192 -3.32 28.58 8.40
CA MET A 192 -1.92 28.16 8.60
C MET A 192 -1.38 28.55 9.98
N GLU A 193 -2.09 29.44 10.71
CA GLU A 193 -1.67 29.85 12.06
C GLU A 193 -2.01 28.80 13.10
N ASN A 194 -3.14 28.11 12.92
CA ASN A 194 -3.62 27.07 13.82
C ASN A 194 -3.75 25.69 13.10
N PRO A 195 -2.68 25.16 12.48
CA PRO A 195 -2.75 23.91 11.78
C PRO A 195 -2.88 22.74 12.77
N TYR A 196 -3.46 21.60 12.34
CA TYR A 196 -3.23 20.37 13.06
C TYR A 196 -1.86 19.78 12.70
N VAL A 197 -1.21 19.15 13.67
CA VAL A 197 0.13 18.57 13.51
C VAL A 197 0.09 17.14 14.00
N THR A 198 0.41 16.19 13.14
CA THR A 198 0.12 14.78 13.41
C THR A 198 0.93 14.17 14.56
N TYR A 199 2.06 14.77 14.99
CA TYR A 199 2.78 14.32 16.19
C TYR A 199 2.38 15.05 17.49
N HIS A 200 1.44 16.01 17.43
CA HIS A 200 0.95 16.68 18.65
C HIS A 200 0.00 15.77 19.44
N ASP A 201 0.01 15.94 20.76
CA ASP A 201 -0.73 15.07 21.68
C ASP A 201 -2.26 15.12 21.44
N ASP A 202 -2.81 16.29 21.10
CA ASP A 202 -4.23 16.48 20.80
C ASP A 202 -4.68 15.69 19.54
N TYR A 203 -3.79 15.59 18.53
CA TYR A 203 -4.05 14.76 17.37
C TYR A 203 -3.98 13.27 17.73
N ILE A 204 -2.95 12.86 18.46
CA ILE A 204 -2.74 11.48 18.91
C ILE A 204 -3.91 11.05 19.83
N GLU A 205 -4.36 11.90 20.73
CA GLU A 205 -5.51 11.64 21.59
C GLU A 205 -6.80 11.39 20.78
N SER A 206 -7.02 12.17 19.73
CA SER A 206 -8.15 11.98 18.81
C SER A 206 -8.08 10.65 18.07
N GLU A 207 -6.89 10.23 17.65
CA GLU A 207 -6.67 8.92 17.01
C GLU A 207 -6.93 7.77 17.99
N TRP A 208 -6.45 7.89 19.24
CA TRP A 208 -6.72 6.92 20.29
C TRP A 208 -8.20 6.82 20.64
N TRP A 209 -8.91 7.94 20.65
CA TRP A 209 -10.36 7.93 20.81
C TRP A 209 -11.05 7.13 19.70
N ALA A 210 -10.67 7.33 18.44
CA ALA A 210 -11.21 6.59 17.31
C ALA A 210 -10.93 5.08 17.43
N LEU A 211 -9.70 4.69 17.79
CA LEU A 211 -9.33 3.29 18.03
C LEU A 211 -10.13 2.68 19.18
N LYS A 212 -10.38 3.43 20.26
CA LYS A 212 -11.23 2.99 21.38
C LYS A 212 -12.67 2.73 20.94
N GLU A 213 -13.22 3.59 20.07
CA GLU A 213 -14.56 3.36 19.51
C GLU A 213 -14.61 2.09 18.62
N ILE A 214 -13.57 1.84 17.84
CA ILE A 214 -13.43 0.61 17.03
C ILE A 214 -13.32 -0.62 17.95
N TRP A 215 -12.54 -0.53 19.04
CA TRP A 215 -12.43 -1.57 20.05
C TRP A 215 -13.77 -1.87 20.72
N ASN A 216 -14.51 -0.85 21.14
CA ASN A 216 -15.82 -0.99 21.76
C ASN A 216 -16.81 -1.74 20.85
N LYS A 217 -16.70 -1.54 19.53
CA LYS A 217 -17.46 -2.25 18.51
C LYS A 217 -16.95 -3.68 18.22
N LYS A 218 -15.89 -4.13 18.93
CA LYS A 218 -15.25 -5.45 18.75
C LYS A 218 -14.73 -5.70 17.32
N LEU A 219 -14.31 -4.63 16.66
CA LEU A 219 -13.75 -4.68 15.32
C LEU A 219 -12.21 -4.70 15.32
N LEU A 220 -11.56 -4.45 16.45
CA LEU A 220 -10.11 -4.52 16.62
C LEU A 220 -9.71 -5.88 17.20
N TYR A 221 -8.78 -6.58 16.58
CA TYR A 221 -8.31 -7.90 17.01
C TYR A 221 -6.83 -8.12 16.68
N LYS A 222 -6.15 -9.04 17.40
CA LYS A 222 -4.81 -9.54 17.08
C LYS A 222 -4.90 -10.68 16.07
N GLY A 223 -3.99 -10.69 15.09
CA GLY A 223 -3.91 -11.73 14.09
C GLY A 223 -2.59 -11.73 13.34
N PHE A 224 -2.44 -12.68 12.42
CA PHE A 224 -1.29 -12.78 11.51
C PHE A 224 -1.74 -12.51 10.09
N LYS A 225 -0.88 -11.86 9.32
CA LYS A 225 -1.04 -11.72 7.88
C LYS A 225 0.32 -11.87 7.21
N ILE A 226 0.34 -12.56 6.07
CA ILE A 226 1.49 -12.55 5.18
C ILE A 226 1.49 -11.22 4.44
N VAL A 227 2.59 -10.50 4.55
CA VAL A 227 2.73 -9.18 3.94
C VAL A 227 4.08 -9.07 3.24
N PRO A 228 4.17 -8.29 2.14
CA PRO A 228 5.45 -7.85 1.62
C PRO A 228 6.16 -7.04 2.71
N TYR A 229 7.35 -7.46 3.09
CA TYR A 229 8.07 -6.93 4.23
C TYR A 229 9.50 -6.54 3.85
N CYS A 230 9.92 -5.36 4.27
CA CYS A 230 11.30 -4.92 4.13
C CYS A 230 12.07 -5.23 5.41
N PRO A 231 13.01 -6.20 5.41
CA PRO A 231 13.75 -6.57 6.60
C PRO A 231 14.67 -5.45 7.12
N ARG A 232 15.20 -4.59 6.24
CA ARG A 232 16.02 -3.45 6.64
C ARG A 232 15.19 -2.35 7.33
N CYS A 233 14.06 -1.94 6.73
CA CYS A 233 13.19 -0.93 7.33
C CYS A 233 12.37 -1.47 8.51
N GLY A 234 12.30 -2.80 8.68
CA GLY A 234 11.48 -3.45 9.71
C GLY A 234 9.97 -3.27 9.51
N THR A 235 9.52 -2.97 8.30
CA THR A 235 8.13 -2.59 8.02
C THR A 235 7.53 -3.36 6.86
N PRO A 236 6.23 -3.66 6.91
CA PRO A 236 5.47 -4.14 5.77
C PRO A 236 5.22 -3.00 4.76
N LEU A 237 4.95 -3.37 3.53
CA LEU A 237 4.62 -2.47 2.45
C LEU A 237 3.23 -2.76 1.90
N SER A 238 2.51 -1.70 1.53
CA SER A 238 1.25 -1.81 0.78
C SER A 238 1.51 -2.23 -0.67
N ALA A 239 0.48 -2.76 -1.34
CA ALA A 239 0.58 -3.14 -2.75
C ALA A 239 1.06 -1.97 -3.66
N GLN A 240 0.64 -0.74 -3.36
CA GLN A 240 1.08 0.46 -4.09
C GLN A 240 2.57 0.76 -3.88
N GLU A 241 3.10 0.58 -2.67
CA GLU A 241 4.53 0.77 -2.38
C GLU A 241 5.38 -0.32 -3.04
N VAL A 242 4.90 -1.56 -3.02
CA VAL A 242 5.55 -2.70 -3.69
C VAL A 242 5.65 -2.46 -5.20
N SER A 243 4.57 -1.95 -5.83
CA SER A 243 4.54 -1.71 -7.28
C SER A 243 5.60 -0.72 -7.78
N GLN A 244 6.14 0.12 -6.90
CA GLN A 244 7.17 1.11 -7.24
C GLN A 244 8.59 0.54 -7.23
N GLY A 245 8.79 -0.67 -6.69
CA GLY A 245 10.11 -1.23 -6.42
C GLY A 245 10.44 -2.49 -7.22
N TYR A 246 9.70 -2.86 -8.26
CA TYR A 246 10.01 -4.03 -9.06
C TYR A 246 11.29 -3.85 -9.87
N LYS A 247 12.14 -4.89 -9.86
CA LYS A 247 13.36 -4.99 -10.67
C LYS A 247 13.46 -6.36 -11.29
N THR A 248 13.90 -6.42 -12.54
CA THR A 248 14.23 -7.69 -13.19
C THR A 248 15.50 -8.25 -12.57
N VAL A 249 15.42 -9.43 -11.98
CA VAL A 249 16.54 -10.14 -11.35
C VAL A 249 16.76 -11.49 -12.00
N LYS A 250 18.01 -11.97 -11.96
CA LYS A 250 18.40 -13.31 -12.40
C LYS A 250 18.85 -14.13 -11.21
N GLU A 251 18.01 -15.03 -10.79
CA GLU A 251 18.25 -15.91 -9.63
C GLU A 251 18.24 -17.38 -10.05
N ARG A 252 18.63 -18.27 -9.16
CA ARG A 252 18.45 -19.70 -9.37
C ARG A 252 17.18 -20.13 -8.68
N SER A 253 16.28 -20.77 -9.43
CA SER A 253 15.19 -21.55 -8.84
C SER A 253 15.68 -22.94 -8.47
N ALA A 254 14.85 -23.71 -7.74
CA ALA A 254 15.17 -25.07 -7.37
C ALA A 254 14.05 -26.02 -7.79
N ILE A 255 14.42 -27.17 -8.38
CA ILE A 255 13.57 -28.34 -8.51
C ILE A 255 14.11 -29.38 -7.54
N VAL A 256 13.30 -29.79 -6.57
CA VAL A 256 13.75 -30.56 -5.41
C VAL A 256 13.02 -31.89 -5.35
N ARG A 257 13.76 -32.95 -4.98
CA ARG A 257 13.27 -34.30 -4.77
C ARG A 257 12.78 -34.48 -3.35
N PHE A 258 11.49 -34.76 -3.17
CA PHE A 258 10.88 -35.09 -1.88
C PHE A 258 10.58 -36.61 -1.87
N LYS A 259 11.28 -37.37 -1.03
CA LYS A 259 11.16 -38.82 -0.96
C LYS A 259 9.77 -39.23 -0.48
N VAL A 260 9.08 -40.06 -1.24
CA VAL A 260 7.77 -40.60 -0.86
C VAL A 260 7.93 -41.66 0.23
N VAL A 261 7.10 -41.61 1.27
CA VAL A 261 7.12 -42.61 2.34
C VAL A 261 6.63 -43.98 1.82
N GLY A 262 7.41 -45.04 2.06
CA GLY A 262 7.05 -46.38 1.68
C GLY A 262 7.20 -46.73 0.20
N GLU A 263 7.72 -45.81 -0.62
CA GLU A 263 7.97 -46.03 -2.05
C GLU A 263 9.38 -45.60 -2.46
N ASP A 264 9.95 -46.26 -3.45
CA ASP A 264 11.19 -45.78 -4.08
C ASP A 264 10.87 -44.80 -5.21
N ALA A 265 10.26 -43.67 -4.80
CA ALA A 265 9.84 -42.58 -5.68
C ALA A 265 9.96 -41.22 -4.99
N TYR A 266 9.92 -40.16 -5.77
CA TYR A 266 10.05 -38.79 -5.30
C TYR A 266 8.99 -37.87 -5.92
N PHE A 267 8.45 -36.95 -5.16
CA PHE A 267 7.79 -35.79 -5.73
C PHE A 267 8.83 -34.80 -6.20
N LEU A 268 8.67 -34.23 -7.41
CA LEU A 268 9.46 -33.09 -7.88
C LEU A 268 8.67 -31.80 -7.65
N ALA A 269 9.11 -30.96 -6.72
CA ALA A 269 8.52 -29.65 -6.48
C ALA A 269 9.48 -28.54 -6.87
N TRP A 270 8.92 -27.42 -7.34
CA TRP A 270 9.67 -26.25 -7.81
C TRP A 270 9.44 -25.05 -6.90
N THR A 271 10.51 -24.25 -6.69
CA THR A 271 10.44 -22.97 -5.99
C THR A 271 11.41 -21.95 -6.59
N THR A 272 11.03 -20.68 -6.54
CA THR A 272 11.89 -19.52 -6.85
C THR A 272 12.61 -18.99 -5.60
N THR A 273 12.28 -19.49 -4.40
CA THR A 273 12.81 -19.02 -3.12
C THR A 273 13.38 -20.20 -2.32
N PRO A 274 14.58 -20.72 -2.65
CA PRO A 274 15.17 -21.87 -1.97
C PRO A 274 15.28 -21.70 -0.44
N TRP A 275 15.46 -20.47 0.04
CA TRP A 275 15.54 -20.16 1.48
C TRP A 275 14.27 -20.50 2.28
N THR A 276 13.11 -20.71 1.62
CA THR A 276 11.87 -21.13 2.30
C THR A 276 11.78 -22.65 2.52
N LEU A 277 12.60 -23.43 1.82
CA LEU A 277 12.59 -24.91 1.91
C LEU A 277 12.83 -25.47 3.32
N PRO A 278 13.69 -24.88 4.18
CA PRO A 278 13.80 -25.31 5.57
C PRO A 278 12.50 -25.21 6.38
N SER A 279 11.54 -24.38 5.93
CA SER A 279 10.20 -24.23 6.55
C SER A 279 9.11 -25.02 5.83
N ASN A 280 9.46 -25.95 4.93
CA ASN A 280 8.51 -26.80 4.21
C ASN A 280 7.72 -27.70 5.17
N VAL A 281 6.39 -27.71 5.04
CA VAL A 281 5.50 -28.55 5.87
C VAL A 281 4.50 -29.36 5.05
N ALA A 282 4.31 -29.04 3.76
CA ALA A 282 3.46 -29.79 2.84
C ALA A 282 3.90 -29.57 1.38
N LEU A 283 3.36 -30.36 0.47
CA LEU A 283 3.36 -30.13 -0.97
C LEU A 283 1.92 -29.87 -1.41
N CYS A 284 1.73 -29.12 -2.50
CA CYS A 284 0.40 -28.84 -3.05
C CYS A 284 0.33 -29.19 -4.53
N VAL A 285 -0.77 -29.83 -4.92
CA VAL A 285 -1.11 -30.18 -6.31
C VAL A 285 -2.42 -29.53 -6.72
N ASN A 286 -2.66 -29.38 -8.01
CA ASN A 286 -3.97 -28.97 -8.51
C ASN A 286 -4.92 -30.19 -8.51
N PRO A 287 -6.08 -30.13 -7.83
CA PRO A 287 -6.97 -31.28 -7.66
C PRO A 287 -7.56 -31.83 -8.96
N THR A 288 -7.63 -31.01 -10.03
CA THR A 288 -8.30 -31.36 -11.29
C THR A 288 -7.32 -31.72 -12.42
N GLU A 289 -6.04 -31.44 -12.25
CA GLU A 289 -5.00 -31.72 -13.24
C GLU A 289 -4.49 -33.15 -13.17
N THR A 290 -3.89 -33.60 -14.28
CA THR A 290 -3.32 -34.96 -14.37
C THR A 290 -1.86 -34.96 -13.92
N TYR A 291 -1.51 -35.89 -13.05
CA TYR A 291 -0.15 -36.18 -12.58
C TYR A 291 0.27 -37.57 -13.00
N CYS A 292 1.56 -37.72 -13.27
CA CYS A 292 2.14 -39.01 -13.66
C CYS A 292 3.18 -39.47 -12.65
N LYS A 293 3.20 -40.78 -12.41
CA LYS A 293 4.35 -41.51 -11.86
C LYS A 293 5.18 -41.98 -13.04
N VAL A 294 6.42 -41.54 -13.15
CA VAL A 294 7.28 -41.82 -14.29
C VAL A 294 8.61 -42.39 -13.83
N LYS A 295 9.15 -43.38 -14.59
CA LYS A 295 10.53 -43.82 -14.48
C LYS A 295 11.37 -42.97 -15.41
N ALA A 296 12.29 -42.17 -14.87
CA ALA A 296 13.15 -41.32 -15.65
C ALA A 296 14.48 -42.01 -16.04
N ALA A 297 15.13 -41.47 -17.08
CA ALA A 297 16.39 -42.01 -17.60
C ALA A 297 17.57 -41.88 -16.62
N ASP A 298 17.47 -40.98 -15.61
CA ASP A 298 18.43 -40.87 -14.50
C ASP A 298 18.32 -42.01 -13.46
N GLY A 299 17.40 -42.93 -13.67
CA GLY A 299 17.20 -44.12 -12.81
C GLY A 299 16.23 -43.91 -11.65
N TYR A 300 15.72 -42.69 -11.43
CA TYR A 300 14.75 -42.40 -10.38
C TYR A 300 13.31 -42.53 -10.87
N THR A 301 12.39 -42.61 -9.92
CA THR A 301 10.94 -42.57 -10.18
C THR A 301 10.38 -41.28 -9.63
N TYR A 302 9.61 -40.53 -10.44
CA TYR A 302 9.11 -39.24 -10.07
C TYR A 302 7.59 -39.14 -10.17
N TYR A 303 7.00 -38.31 -9.30
CA TYR A 303 5.64 -37.78 -9.42
C TYR A 303 5.72 -36.33 -9.84
N MET A 304 5.04 -35.94 -10.91
CA MET A 304 4.88 -34.54 -11.35
C MET A 304 3.71 -34.42 -12.34
N ALA A 305 3.32 -33.19 -12.66
CA ALA A 305 2.23 -32.93 -13.59
C ALA A 305 2.56 -33.42 -15.02
N GLU A 306 1.58 -34.08 -15.69
CA GLU A 306 1.71 -34.60 -17.04
C GLU A 306 2.11 -33.51 -18.04
N ALA A 307 1.46 -32.35 -17.97
CA ALA A 307 1.70 -31.21 -18.87
C ALA A 307 3.13 -30.67 -18.85
N LEU A 308 3.91 -30.98 -17.80
CA LEU A 308 5.27 -30.45 -17.61
C LEU A 308 6.38 -31.51 -17.73
N LEU A 309 6.04 -32.78 -18.05
CA LEU A 309 7.00 -33.87 -18.16
C LEU A 309 8.12 -33.56 -19.16
N ASP A 310 7.78 -33.19 -20.39
CA ASP A 310 8.76 -32.91 -21.42
C ASP A 310 9.63 -31.68 -21.12
N LYS A 311 9.03 -30.64 -20.50
CA LYS A 311 9.75 -29.43 -20.11
C LYS A 311 10.82 -29.71 -19.06
N VAL A 312 10.54 -30.59 -18.10
CA VAL A 312 11.41 -30.85 -16.95
C VAL A 312 12.34 -32.05 -17.20
N LEU A 313 11.79 -33.17 -17.68
CA LEU A 313 12.53 -34.43 -17.85
C LEU A 313 13.09 -34.62 -19.25
N GLY A 314 12.58 -33.93 -20.26
CA GLY A 314 12.98 -34.10 -21.67
C GLY A 314 14.49 -34.04 -21.89
N LYS A 315 15.20 -33.23 -21.08
CA LYS A 315 16.68 -33.11 -21.12
C LYS A 315 17.44 -34.34 -20.68
N LEU A 316 16.79 -35.33 -20.03
CA LEU A 316 17.39 -36.58 -19.59
C LEU A 316 17.45 -37.62 -20.72
N GLY A 317 16.68 -37.42 -21.78
CA GLY A 317 16.65 -38.32 -22.93
C GLY A 317 17.79 -38.09 -23.90
N SER A 318 18.00 -39.11 -24.78
CA SER A 318 18.90 -39.04 -25.94
C SER A 318 18.19 -39.61 -27.17
N GLU A 319 18.85 -39.59 -28.34
CA GLU A 319 18.33 -40.20 -29.59
C GLU A 319 18.02 -41.68 -29.44
N GLU A 320 18.73 -42.38 -28.52
CA GLU A 320 18.61 -43.80 -28.31
C GLU A 320 17.79 -44.21 -27.06
N THR A 321 17.58 -43.26 -26.13
CA THR A 321 16.93 -43.54 -24.83
C THR A 321 15.83 -42.51 -24.56
N PRO A 322 14.57 -42.94 -24.33
CA PRO A 322 13.50 -42.03 -23.94
C PRO A 322 13.82 -41.38 -22.60
N ALA A 323 13.45 -40.13 -22.45
CA ALA A 323 13.70 -39.33 -21.24
C ALA A 323 13.01 -39.89 -20.00
N TYR A 324 11.85 -40.51 -20.21
CA TYR A 324 11.04 -41.11 -19.15
C TYR A 324 10.05 -42.14 -19.73
N GLU A 325 9.55 -43.00 -18.87
CA GLU A 325 8.44 -43.94 -19.12
C GLU A 325 7.33 -43.66 -18.12
N VAL A 326 6.10 -43.46 -18.61
CA VAL A 326 4.93 -43.23 -17.76
C VAL A 326 4.46 -44.58 -17.20
N LEU A 327 4.53 -44.73 -15.89
CA LEU A 327 4.10 -45.96 -15.19
C LEU A 327 2.61 -45.88 -14.83
N GLU A 328 2.18 -44.79 -14.25
CA GLU A 328 0.82 -44.60 -13.75
C GLU A 328 0.38 -43.13 -13.92
N LYS A 329 -0.94 -42.90 -14.03
CA LYS A 329 -1.57 -41.59 -14.07
C LYS A 329 -2.57 -41.42 -12.94
N TYR A 330 -2.65 -40.20 -12.40
CA TYR A 330 -3.51 -39.84 -11.28
C TYR A 330 -4.18 -38.49 -11.60
N VAL A 331 -5.38 -38.29 -11.08
CA VAL A 331 -5.91 -36.95 -10.90
C VAL A 331 -5.26 -36.38 -9.62
N GLY A 332 -4.94 -35.07 -9.59
CA GLY A 332 -4.24 -34.52 -8.43
C GLY A 332 -4.93 -34.77 -7.10
N LYS A 333 -6.26 -34.85 -7.07
CA LYS A 333 -7.03 -35.22 -5.88
C LYS A 333 -6.66 -36.63 -5.32
N ASP A 334 -6.24 -37.56 -6.15
CA ASP A 334 -5.87 -38.91 -5.74
C ASP A 334 -4.50 -38.96 -5.01
N LEU A 335 -3.69 -37.88 -5.17
CA LEU A 335 -2.41 -37.74 -4.48
C LEU A 335 -2.54 -37.08 -3.10
N GLU A 336 -3.71 -36.55 -2.75
CA GLU A 336 -3.95 -35.88 -1.48
C GLU A 336 -3.69 -36.82 -0.29
N TYR A 337 -3.02 -36.27 0.74
CA TYR A 337 -2.57 -36.99 1.95
C TYR A 337 -1.45 -38.01 1.73
N LYS A 338 -0.90 -38.18 0.52
CA LYS A 338 0.28 -39.02 0.30
C LYS A 338 1.47 -38.41 1.02
N GLU A 339 2.15 -39.20 1.85
CA GLU A 339 3.20 -38.71 2.76
C GLU A 339 4.58 -38.76 2.09
N TYR A 340 5.44 -37.82 2.49
CA TYR A 340 6.83 -37.74 2.08
C TYR A 340 7.74 -37.46 3.28
N GLU A 341 9.03 -37.79 3.16
CA GLU A 341 10.03 -37.55 4.20
C GLU A 341 10.39 -36.04 4.28
N PRO A 342 10.58 -35.47 5.50
CA PRO A 342 11.00 -34.08 5.65
C PRO A 342 12.26 -33.76 4.86
N LEU A 343 12.28 -32.67 4.14
CA LEU A 343 13.47 -32.23 3.41
C LEU A 343 14.59 -31.79 4.35
N PHE A 344 14.22 -31.08 5.43
CA PHE A 344 15.08 -30.68 6.53
C PHE A 344 14.50 -31.15 7.88
N ALA A 345 15.34 -31.67 8.76
CA ALA A 345 14.93 -32.21 10.06
C ALA A 345 14.23 -31.13 10.93
N CYS A 346 14.68 -29.88 10.88
CA CYS A 346 14.14 -28.77 11.68
C CYS A 346 12.64 -28.55 11.47
N ALA A 347 12.14 -28.70 10.23
CA ALA A 347 10.70 -28.58 9.94
C ALA A 347 9.89 -29.71 10.61
N GLY A 348 10.39 -30.94 10.57
CA GLY A 348 9.77 -32.08 11.24
C GLY A 348 9.73 -31.91 12.77
N GLU A 349 10.82 -31.44 13.36
CA GLU A 349 10.89 -31.15 14.80
C GLU A 349 9.90 -30.03 15.20
N ALA A 350 9.77 -28.95 14.40
CA ALA A 350 8.83 -27.88 14.65
C ALA A 350 7.37 -28.37 14.55
N ALA A 351 7.06 -29.21 13.57
CA ALA A 351 5.75 -29.85 13.43
C ALA A 351 5.40 -30.72 14.65
N ALA A 352 6.35 -31.53 15.09
CA ALA A 352 6.19 -32.41 16.27
C ALA A 352 5.94 -31.58 17.56
N LYS A 353 6.66 -30.48 17.75
CA LYS A 353 6.44 -29.54 18.88
C LYS A 353 5.02 -28.96 18.88
N GLN A 354 4.47 -28.63 17.69
CA GLN A 354 3.11 -28.13 17.54
C GLN A 354 2.03 -29.23 17.59
N LYS A 355 2.42 -30.52 17.62
CA LYS A 355 1.51 -31.67 17.58
C LYS A 355 0.59 -31.66 16.37
N LYS A 356 1.07 -31.21 15.23
CA LYS A 356 0.33 -31.12 13.97
C LYS A 356 0.93 -32.06 12.93
N LYS A 357 0.08 -32.60 12.06
CA LYS A 357 0.52 -33.41 10.93
C LYS A 357 1.18 -32.52 9.88
N ALA A 358 2.30 -32.98 9.31
CA ALA A 358 3.04 -32.32 8.25
C ALA A 358 3.58 -33.33 7.24
N HIS A 359 4.20 -32.82 6.17
CA HIS A 359 4.91 -33.60 5.15
C HIS A 359 4.01 -34.58 4.40
N PHE A 360 2.88 -34.06 3.91
CA PHE A 360 1.96 -34.76 3.03
C PHE A 360 1.49 -33.83 1.89
N VAL A 361 0.90 -34.40 0.85
CA VAL A 361 0.37 -33.66 -0.30
C VAL A 361 -0.99 -33.08 0.05
N THR A 362 -1.16 -31.80 -0.21
CA THR A 362 -2.44 -31.04 -0.17
C THR A 362 -2.91 -30.77 -1.59
N ALA A 363 -4.15 -30.32 -1.76
CA ALA A 363 -4.73 -30.02 -3.06
C ALA A 363 -5.42 -28.65 -3.08
N ASP A 364 -5.05 -27.79 -4.04
CA ASP A 364 -5.67 -26.49 -4.22
C ASP A 364 -5.56 -26.00 -5.67
N ASN A 365 -6.59 -25.25 -6.13
CA ASN A 365 -6.70 -24.79 -7.51
C ASN A 365 -5.71 -23.66 -7.90
N TYR A 366 -5.00 -23.05 -6.94
CA TYR A 366 -4.02 -22.01 -7.25
C TYR A 366 -2.76 -22.57 -7.94
N VAL A 367 -2.51 -23.87 -7.85
CA VAL A 367 -1.37 -24.52 -8.51
C VAL A 367 -1.60 -24.52 -10.03
N THR A 368 -0.69 -23.90 -10.78
CA THR A 368 -0.79 -23.75 -12.24
C THR A 368 0.14 -24.70 -12.97
N MET A 369 -0.18 -24.95 -14.25
CA MET A 369 0.62 -25.80 -15.18
C MET A 369 1.50 -24.96 -16.13
N SER A 370 1.67 -23.67 -15.87
CA SER A 370 2.48 -22.79 -16.74
C SER A 370 3.97 -22.99 -16.56
N ASP A 371 4.40 -23.19 -15.32
CA ASP A 371 5.83 -23.27 -14.96
C ASP A 371 6.09 -24.30 -13.86
N GLY A 372 7.38 -24.61 -13.64
CA GLY A 372 7.83 -25.53 -12.61
C GLY A 372 7.54 -26.99 -12.92
N THR A 373 6.97 -27.72 -11.96
CA THR A 373 6.69 -29.15 -12.01
C THR A 373 5.21 -29.49 -11.84
N GLY A 374 4.36 -28.48 -11.61
CA GLY A 374 2.96 -28.64 -11.23
C GLY A 374 2.78 -29.07 -9.76
N ILE A 375 3.85 -29.14 -8.98
CA ILE A 375 3.83 -29.38 -7.54
C ILE A 375 4.56 -28.22 -6.86
N VAL A 376 3.89 -27.57 -5.91
CA VAL A 376 4.41 -26.44 -5.15
C VAL A 376 4.70 -26.88 -3.73
N HIS A 377 5.82 -26.42 -3.14
CA HIS A 377 6.07 -26.64 -1.72
C HIS A 377 5.32 -25.60 -0.89
N ILE A 378 4.85 -25.98 0.29
CA ILE A 378 4.06 -25.14 1.19
C ILE A 378 4.89 -24.76 2.42
N ALA A 379 5.02 -23.43 2.62
CA ALA A 379 5.62 -22.81 3.80
C ALA A 379 4.68 -21.68 4.30
N PRO A 380 3.73 -21.98 5.21
CA PRO A 380 2.61 -21.08 5.58
C PRO A 380 3.01 -19.70 6.11
N ALA A 381 4.26 -19.55 6.56
CA ALA A 381 4.79 -18.27 7.05
C ALA A 381 5.26 -17.31 5.95
N PHE A 382 5.36 -17.76 4.68
CA PHE A 382 6.03 -17.02 3.60
C PHE A 382 5.22 -16.88 2.31
N GLY A 383 4.01 -17.40 2.25
CA GLY A 383 3.09 -17.26 1.12
C GLY A 383 1.64 -17.07 1.57
N GLU A 384 0.88 -16.21 0.89
CA GLU A 384 -0.55 -16.00 1.22
C GLU A 384 -1.38 -17.23 0.91
N ASP A 385 -1.18 -17.84 -0.27
CA ASP A 385 -1.81 -19.11 -0.64
C ASP A 385 -1.35 -20.25 0.27
N ASP A 386 -0.06 -20.34 0.58
CA ASP A 386 0.49 -21.31 1.52
C ASP A 386 -0.15 -21.19 2.90
N SER A 387 -0.35 -19.96 3.37
CA SER A 387 -1.03 -19.68 4.66
C SER A 387 -2.50 -20.07 4.63
N ARG A 388 -3.19 -19.89 3.50
CA ARG A 388 -4.59 -20.32 3.31
C ARG A 388 -4.67 -21.85 3.33
N VAL A 389 -3.88 -22.53 2.50
CA VAL A 389 -3.78 -24.00 2.49
C VAL A 389 -3.37 -24.52 3.88
N GLY A 390 -2.45 -23.82 4.55
CA GLY A 390 -2.03 -24.15 5.91
C GLY A 390 -3.19 -24.14 6.93
N ARG A 391 -4.12 -23.20 6.81
CA ARG A 391 -5.34 -23.17 7.66
C ARG A 391 -6.33 -24.26 7.29
N ASP A 392 -6.55 -24.48 5.99
CA ASP A 392 -7.53 -25.45 5.49
C ASP A 392 -7.17 -26.90 5.86
N TYR A 393 -5.87 -27.19 5.93
CA TYR A 393 -5.34 -28.53 6.27
C TYR A 393 -4.77 -28.63 7.70
N ASP A 394 -4.95 -27.59 8.52
CA ASP A 394 -4.40 -27.50 9.90
C ASP A 394 -2.89 -27.80 9.98
N LEU A 395 -2.11 -27.31 9.00
CA LEU A 395 -0.67 -27.49 8.96
C LEU A 395 0.05 -26.75 10.10
N PRO A 396 1.26 -27.19 10.50
CA PRO A 396 2.08 -26.45 11.44
C PRO A 396 2.53 -25.12 10.82
N PHE A 397 2.64 -24.11 11.67
CA PHE A 397 3.17 -22.81 11.28
C PHE A 397 4.66 -22.73 11.64
N VAL A 398 5.52 -22.80 10.63
CA VAL A 398 6.98 -22.82 10.77
C VAL A 398 7.59 -21.57 10.16
N GLN A 399 8.24 -20.75 10.99
CA GLN A 399 8.82 -19.48 10.58
C GLN A 399 10.28 -19.41 11.04
N PHE A 400 11.21 -19.88 10.19
CA PHE A 400 12.63 -19.92 10.44
C PHE A 400 13.40 -18.71 9.88
N VAL A 401 12.75 -17.56 9.83
CA VAL A 401 13.35 -16.29 9.47
C VAL A 401 12.92 -15.26 10.49
N ASP A 402 13.85 -14.44 10.97
CA ASP A 402 13.58 -13.39 11.93
C ASP A 402 13.13 -12.06 11.28
N GLY A 403 12.90 -11.04 12.10
CA GLY A 403 12.46 -9.72 11.62
C GLY A 403 13.52 -8.94 10.82
N LYS A 404 14.78 -9.37 10.82
CA LYS A 404 15.87 -8.81 10.00
C LYS A 404 16.04 -9.52 8.67
N GLY A 405 15.27 -10.59 8.46
CA GLY A 405 15.36 -11.46 7.29
C GLY A 405 16.49 -12.48 7.38
N ASP A 406 17.02 -12.72 8.57
CA ASP A 406 18.07 -13.70 8.80
C ASP A 406 17.46 -15.04 9.22
N MET A 407 18.08 -16.14 8.77
CA MET A 407 17.68 -17.49 9.14
C MET A 407 17.91 -17.72 10.64
N THR A 408 16.93 -18.34 11.31
CA THR A 408 16.98 -18.56 12.77
C THR A 408 17.90 -19.72 13.16
N ALA A 409 18.20 -19.84 14.45
CA ALA A 409 19.15 -20.82 15.01
C ALA A 409 18.71 -22.28 14.85
N GLU A 410 17.45 -22.55 14.56
CA GLU A 410 16.90 -23.87 14.30
C GLU A 410 17.34 -24.44 12.94
N THR A 411 17.80 -23.56 12.02
CA THR A 411 18.25 -23.98 10.69
C THR A 411 19.77 -24.12 10.61
N PRO A 412 20.31 -24.90 9.67
CA PRO A 412 21.75 -24.95 9.40
C PRO A 412 22.37 -23.61 8.96
N TYR A 413 21.53 -22.62 8.65
CA TYR A 413 21.92 -21.32 8.06
C TYR A 413 21.75 -20.16 9.03
N ALA A 414 21.82 -20.41 10.34
CA ALA A 414 21.62 -19.42 11.40
C ALA A 414 22.39 -18.11 11.17
N GLY A 415 21.70 -16.98 11.27
CA GLY A 415 22.28 -15.64 11.11
C GLY A 415 22.63 -15.25 9.67
N VAL A 416 22.27 -16.06 8.68
CA VAL A 416 22.49 -15.76 7.26
C VAL A 416 21.22 -15.11 6.68
N PHE A 417 21.40 -13.96 6.03
CA PHE A 417 20.29 -13.29 5.32
C PHE A 417 19.70 -14.18 4.21
N VAL A 418 18.38 -14.26 4.10
CA VAL A 418 17.66 -15.20 3.23
C VAL A 418 18.18 -15.27 1.80
N LYS A 419 18.47 -14.13 1.16
CA LYS A 419 19.01 -14.14 -0.22
C LYS A 419 20.44 -14.66 -0.31
N LYS A 420 21.20 -14.62 0.79
CA LYS A 420 22.52 -15.25 0.89
C LYS A 420 22.44 -16.72 1.29
N ALA A 421 21.32 -17.14 1.87
CA ALA A 421 21.05 -18.54 2.20
C ALA A 421 20.69 -19.35 0.95
N ASP A 422 20.06 -18.78 -0.08
CA ASP A 422 19.69 -19.48 -1.31
C ASP A 422 20.81 -20.37 -1.90
N PRO A 423 22.02 -19.87 -2.18
CA PRO A 423 23.09 -20.71 -2.72
C PRO A 423 23.58 -21.79 -1.75
N LEU A 424 23.49 -21.55 -0.43
CA LEU A 424 23.88 -22.53 0.58
C LEU A 424 22.88 -23.69 0.64
N VAL A 425 21.59 -23.38 0.62
CA VAL A 425 20.51 -24.35 0.56
C VAL A 425 20.64 -25.24 -0.69
N LEU A 426 20.86 -24.63 -1.86
CA LEU A 426 21.06 -25.36 -3.10
C LEU A 426 22.28 -26.29 -3.04
N GLN A 427 23.39 -25.81 -2.48
CA GLN A 427 24.61 -26.61 -2.34
C GLN A 427 24.42 -27.82 -1.44
N ASP A 428 23.72 -27.68 -0.33
CA ASP A 428 23.50 -28.78 0.60
C ASP A 428 22.51 -29.79 0.04
N LEU A 429 21.44 -29.35 -0.62
CA LEU A 429 20.51 -30.23 -1.33
C LEU A 429 21.21 -31.02 -2.46
N ASP A 430 22.15 -30.40 -3.17
CA ASP A 430 22.94 -31.08 -4.21
C ASP A 430 23.85 -32.17 -3.61
N LYS A 431 24.58 -31.83 -2.52
CA LYS A 431 25.43 -32.81 -1.80
C LYS A 431 24.63 -34.01 -1.29
N GLU A 432 23.37 -33.79 -0.85
CA GLU A 432 22.49 -34.83 -0.35
C GLU A 432 21.74 -35.58 -1.45
N GLY A 433 21.95 -35.25 -2.74
CA GLY A 433 21.24 -35.84 -3.88
C GLY A 433 19.75 -35.46 -3.95
N LYS A 434 19.31 -34.47 -3.17
CA LYS A 434 17.92 -34.01 -3.13
C LYS A 434 17.62 -32.93 -4.18
N LEU A 435 18.63 -32.23 -4.71
CA LEU A 435 18.45 -31.27 -5.80
C LEU A 435 18.35 -32.03 -7.14
N PHE A 436 17.26 -31.79 -7.88
CA PHE A 436 17.11 -32.30 -9.24
C PHE A 436 17.74 -31.32 -10.25
N ASP A 437 17.44 -30.03 -10.15
CA ASP A 437 17.98 -28.98 -11.02
C ASP A 437 17.89 -27.62 -10.33
N ALA A 438 18.74 -26.70 -10.75
CA ALA A 438 18.74 -25.30 -10.31
C ALA A 438 18.83 -24.33 -11.49
N PRO A 439 17.79 -24.28 -12.35
CA PRO A 439 17.80 -23.43 -13.53
C PRO A 439 17.86 -21.95 -13.18
N LYS A 440 18.53 -21.15 -14.04
CA LYS A 440 18.49 -19.70 -13.94
C LYS A 440 17.09 -19.22 -14.33
N PHE A 441 16.52 -18.39 -13.50
CA PHE A 441 15.21 -17.82 -13.69
C PHE A 441 15.33 -16.30 -13.70
N GLU A 442 14.82 -15.67 -14.74
CA GLU A 442 14.75 -14.22 -14.85
C GLU A 442 13.31 -13.79 -14.62
N HIS A 443 13.10 -12.94 -13.64
CA HIS A 443 11.77 -12.49 -13.24
C HIS A 443 11.82 -11.12 -12.59
N ASP A 444 10.67 -10.46 -12.50
CA ASP A 444 10.53 -9.23 -11.75
C ASP A 444 10.36 -9.54 -10.26
N TYR A 445 11.25 -8.98 -9.44
CA TYR A 445 11.27 -9.17 -8.00
C TYR A 445 11.07 -7.82 -7.27
N PRO A 446 10.20 -7.75 -6.27
CA PRO A 446 9.92 -6.51 -5.57
C PRO A 446 11.07 -6.13 -4.61
N HIS A 447 11.45 -4.86 -4.65
CA HIS A 447 12.39 -4.23 -3.72
C HIS A 447 11.69 -3.11 -2.95
N CYS A 448 12.24 -2.77 -1.80
CA CYS A 448 11.74 -1.65 -1.01
C CYS A 448 11.98 -0.32 -1.74
N TRP A 449 10.94 0.42 -2.07
CA TRP A 449 11.05 1.71 -2.74
C TRP A 449 11.84 2.76 -1.94
N ARG A 450 11.98 2.57 -0.62
CA ARG A 450 12.68 3.49 0.30
C ARG A 450 14.18 3.22 0.37
N CYS A 451 14.58 1.94 0.47
CA CYS A 451 15.97 1.55 0.77
C CYS A 451 16.55 0.52 -0.19
N ASP A 452 15.79 0.13 -1.22
CA ASP A 452 16.22 -0.78 -2.27
C ASP A 452 16.54 -2.23 -1.85
N THR A 453 16.19 -2.60 -0.62
CA THR A 453 16.36 -3.97 -0.11
C THR A 453 15.33 -4.90 -0.75
N PRO A 454 15.71 -6.14 -1.17
CA PRO A 454 14.76 -7.14 -1.61
C PRO A 454 13.70 -7.40 -0.55
N LEU A 455 12.43 -7.42 -0.96
CA LEU A 455 11.33 -7.72 -0.05
C LEU A 455 11.23 -9.22 0.20
N ILE A 456 10.69 -9.60 1.34
CA ILE A 456 10.28 -10.97 1.64
C ILE A 456 8.79 -10.99 1.93
N TYR A 457 8.10 -12.06 1.56
CA TYR A 457 6.77 -12.32 2.09
C TYR A 457 6.93 -12.92 3.47
N TYR A 458 6.31 -12.31 4.46
CA TYR A 458 6.61 -12.59 5.86
C TYR A 458 5.37 -12.49 6.73
N ALA A 459 5.13 -13.51 7.56
CA ALA A 459 4.03 -13.49 8.51
C ALA A 459 4.32 -12.53 9.66
N ARG A 460 3.47 -11.53 9.82
CA ARG A 460 3.55 -10.56 10.93
C ARG A 460 2.32 -10.64 11.79
N GLU A 461 2.55 -10.79 13.09
CA GLU A 461 1.52 -10.52 14.08
C GLU A 461 1.30 -9.01 14.18
N SER A 462 0.04 -8.62 14.18
CA SER A 462 -0.34 -7.22 14.35
C SER A 462 -1.77 -7.11 14.85
N TRP A 463 -2.17 -5.87 15.13
CA TRP A 463 -3.56 -5.51 15.32
C TRP A 463 -4.23 -5.29 13.97
N PHE A 464 -5.48 -5.76 13.87
CA PHE A 464 -6.30 -5.63 12.67
C PHE A 464 -7.62 -4.96 12.99
N ILE A 465 -8.09 -4.11 12.08
CA ILE A 465 -9.48 -3.64 12.06
C ILE A 465 -10.27 -4.53 11.10
N LYS A 466 -11.35 -5.13 11.58
CA LYS A 466 -12.20 -6.05 10.82
C LYS A 466 -13.07 -5.29 9.81
N MET A 467 -12.43 -4.83 8.73
CA MET A 467 -13.10 -4.10 7.64
C MET A 467 -14.14 -4.94 6.90
N THR A 468 -13.92 -6.25 6.84
CA THR A 468 -14.86 -7.21 6.24
C THR A 468 -16.23 -7.20 6.92
N ALA A 469 -16.30 -6.87 8.22
CA ALA A 469 -17.57 -6.79 8.96
C ALA A 469 -18.43 -5.57 8.57
N VAL A 470 -17.84 -4.55 7.95
CA VAL A 470 -18.52 -3.31 7.53
C VAL A 470 -18.54 -3.13 6.01
N LYS A 471 -18.13 -4.16 5.26
CA LYS A 471 -18.01 -4.15 3.80
C LYS A 471 -19.30 -3.70 3.11
N ASP A 472 -20.43 -4.28 3.47
CA ASP A 472 -21.73 -3.98 2.84
C ASP A 472 -22.14 -2.52 3.08
N ASP A 473 -21.85 -1.99 4.28
CA ASP A 473 -22.10 -0.58 4.60
C ASP A 473 -21.20 0.35 3.81
N LEU A 474 -19.93 -0.02 3.60
CA LEU A 474 -18.99 0.74 2.77
C LEU A 474 -19.46 0.80 1.32
N ILE A 475 -19.86 -0.34 0.74
CA ILE A 475 -20.38 -0.42 -0.64
C ILE A 475 -21.67 0.42 -0.76
N ARG A 476 -22.60 0.28 0.19
CA ARG A 476 -23.85 1.06 0.20
C ARG A 476 -23.54 2.56 0.24
N ASN A 477 -22.64 3.01 1.09
CA ASN A 477 -22.27 4.41 1.22
C ASN A 477 -21.53 4.92 -0.03
N ASN A 478 -20.65 4.12 -0.63
CA ASN A 478 -19.97 4.45 -1.88
C ASN A 478 -20.96 4.75 -3.01
N ASN A 479 -22.08 4.01 -3.07
CA ASN A 479 -23.11 4.22 -4.08
C ASN A 479 -23.90 5.54 -3.92
N THR A 480 -23.74 6.25 -2.80
CA THR A 480 -24.33 7.58 -2.58
C THR A 480 -23.41 8.72 -3.00
N ILE A 481 -22.14 8.44 -3.32
CA ILE A 481 -21.16 9.46 -3.69
C ILE A 481 -21.33 9.85 -5.15
N ASN A 482 -21.32 11.14 -5.42
CA ASN A 482 -21.26 11.66 -6.78
C ASN A 482 -19.82 11.65 -7.31
N TRP A 483 -19.40 10.52 -7.87
CA TRP A 483 -18.06 10.36 -8.44
C TRP A 483 -17.91 11.06 -9.79
N ILE A 484 -16.80 11.76 -9.99
CA ILE A 484 -16.43 12.41 -11.25
C ILE A 484 -15.01 11.98 -11.64
N PRO A 485 -14.85 11.14 -12.68
CA PRO A 485 -15.88 10.43 -13.44
C PRO A 485 -16.54 9.29 -12.64
N GLU A 486 -17.78 8.97 -12.97
CA GLU A 486 -18.58 7.91 -12.31
C GLU A 486 -17.90 6.53 -12.31
N SER A 487 -17.10 6.26 -13.34
CA SER A 487 -16.35 5.00 -13.50
C SER A 487 -15.36 4.71 -12.34
N ILE A 488 -14.90 5.73 -11.61
CA ILE A 488 -14.04 5.52 -10.45
C ILE A 488 -14.80 4.84 -9.32
N GLY A 489 -16.02 5.29 -9.05
CA GLY A 489 -16.85 4.76 -7.97
C GLY A 489 -17.36 3.34 -8.20
N LYS A 490 -17.74 3.02 -9.44
CA LYS A 490 -18.25 1.69 -9.83
C LYS A 490 -17.11 0.70 -10.18
N GLY A 491 -16.02 1.20 -10.78
CA GLY A 491 -14.87 0.40 -11.14
C GLY A 491 -13.83 0.38 -10.02
N ARG A 492 -12.69 1.03 -10.23
CA ARG A 492 -11.49 0.89 -9.39
C ARG A 492 -11.73 0.98 -7.88
N PHE A 493 -12.54 1.94 -7.41
CA PHE A 493 -12.82 2.07 -5.97
C PHE A 493 -13.89 1.08 -5.52
N GLY A 494 -14.93 0.86 -6.33
CA GLY A 494 -15.96 -0.16 -6.08
C GLY A 494 -15.36 -1.56 -6.01
N ASP A 495 -14.55 -1.94 -7.00
CA ASP A 495 -13.84 -3.22 -7.03
C ASP A 495 -12.94 -3.40 -5.80
N TRP A 496 -12.27 -2.32 -5.35
CA TRP A 496 -11.46 -2.36 -4.12
C TRP A 496 -12.33 -2.60 -2.88
N LEU A 497 -13.51 -1.99 -2.77
CA LEU A 497 -14.44 -2.23 -1.67
C LEU A 497 -15.02 -3.64 -1.71
N GLU A 498 -15.34 -4.16 -2.91
CA GLU A 498 -15.83 -5.53 -3.07
C GLU A 498 -14.80 -6.59 -2.65
N ASN A 499 -13.52 -6.25 -2.76
CA ASN A 499 -12.40 -7.11 -2.35
C ASN A 499 -11.72 -6.62 -1.06
N VAL A 500 -12.41 -5.81 -0.23
CA VAL A 500 -11.84 -5.28 0.99
C VAL A 500 -11.40 -6.39 1.94
N GLN A 501 -10.18 -6.26 2.43
CA GLN A 501 -9.60 -7.11 3.47
C GLN A 501 -9.48 -6.35 4.79
N ASP A 502 -9.31 -7.09 5.87
CA ASP A 502 -9.08 -6.49 7.18
C ASP A 502 -7.79 -5.65 7.18
N TRP A 503 -7.88 -4.46 7.76
CA TRP A 503 -6.80 -3.49 7.78
C TRP A 503 -5.84 -3.76 8.93
N GLY A 504 -4.59 -4.10 8.61
CA GLY A 504 -3.55 -4.39 9.59
C GLY A 504 -2.68 -3.18 9.93
N TYR A 505 -2.43 -2.97 11.22
CA TYR A 505 -1.52 -1.97 11.76
C TYR A 505 -0.14 -2.59 11.97
N PHE A 506 0.68 -2.62 10.91
CA PHE A 506 1.99 -3.27 10.95
C PHE A 506 3.15 -2.32 11.20
N GLN A 507 2.95 -1.02 11.04
CA GLN A 507 4.01 -0.02 11.20
C GLN A 507 4.31 0.20 12.67
N LYS A 508 5.60 0.31 12.99
CA LYS A 508 6.12 0.64 14.33
C LYS A 508 7.06 1.83 14.20
N PRO A 509 6.54 3.04 13.90
CA PRO A 509 7.36 4.24 13.84
C PRO A 509 7.89 4.58 15.24
N LEU A 510 9.01 5.28 15.29
CA LEU A 510 9.58 5.79 16.53
C LEU A 510 9.00 7.16 16.92
N LEU A 511 8.61 7.95 15.92
CA LEU A 511 7.95 9.23 16.09
C LEU A 511 6.47 9.11 15.71
N GLY A 512 5.59 9.50 16.62
CA GLY A 512 4.15 9.46 16.46
C GLY A 512 3.47 8.37 17.28
N ASN A 513 2.25 8.01 16.89
CA ASN A 513 1.44 7.04 17.63
C ASN A 513 1.90 5.61 17.34
N THR A 514 2.23 4.84 18.37
CA THR A 514 2.60 3.42 18.26
C THR A 514 1.47 2.54 18.79
N THR A 515 1.17 1.46 18.07
CA THR A 515 0.18 0.45 18.49
C THR A 515 0.66 -0.44 19.64
N GLU A 516 1.92 -0.31 20.07
CA GLU A 516 2.48 -1.13 21.16
C GLU A 516 1.79 -0.88 22.51
N HIS A 517 1.23 0.30 22.73
CA HIS A 517 0.47 0.64 23.94
C HIS A 517 -0.97 0.10 23.96
N LEU A 518 -1.44 -0.53 22.87
CA LEU A 518 -2.75 -1.23 22.87
C LEU A 518 -2.73 -2.57 23.63
N ALA A 519 -1.61 -2.95 24.20
CA ALA A 519 -1.41 -4.22 24.89
C ALA A 519 -1.70 -4.16 26.41
N VAL A 520 -2.53 -3.22 26.88
CA VAL A 520 -2.94 -3.14 28.29
C VAL A 520 -4.39 -3.59 28.46
#